data_a7c96aabf81db7006d46bd2cb0720a78
#
_entry.id   a7c96aabf81db7006d46bd2cb0720a78
#
_cell.length_a   1.000
_cell.length_b   1.000
_cell.length_c   1.000
_cell.angle_alpha   90.00
_cell.angle_beta   90.00
_cell.angle_gamma   90.00
#
_symmetry.space_group_name_H-M   'P 1'
#
loop_
_entity.id
_entity.type
_entity.pdbx_description
1 polymer ?
#
loop_
_entity_poly.entity_id
_entity_poly.type
_entity_poly.pdbx_seq_one_letter_code
_entity_poly.pdbx_strand_id
1 'polypeptide(L)'
;LNDAASTAQMVNSQTEAVDGPAAENNLIKSVGAEAVDSLKEDEMPSTEAERSEKIMSRKMKLIIGDTTLTATLTDNSSAQALVEKLKEGDITLTLHDYASFEKVGDLGFSLPRNDIQITTKAGDLILYQGNQFVLYYDTNSWSLTKLGRIDNMSEKELKSLLGSGDVTITLSME
;
A
#
# COMPACT_ATOMS: atom_id res chain seq x y z
N LEU A 1 -19.50 17.64 -36.03
CA LEU A 1 -19.49 16.34 -36.71
C LEU A 1 -18.50 15.43 -36.04
N ASN A 2 -19.05 14.46 -35.32
CA ASN A 2 -18.55 13.13 -34.92
C ASN A 2 -17.36 13.12 -33.97
N ASP A 3 -17.57 12.79 -32.71
CA ASP A 3 -18.03 11.53 -32.12
C ASP A 3 -16.96 10.42 -32.15
N ALA A 4 -16.48 10.05 -31.00
CA ALA A 4 -16.18 8.66 -30.65
C ALA A 4 -15.88 8.53 -29.15
N ALA A 5 -16.94 8.30 -28.39
CA ALA A 5 -16.85 7.60 -27.10
C ALA A 5 -16.36 6.17 -27.37
N SER A 6 -15.28 5.75 -26.73
CA SER A 6 -14.89 4.34 -26.69
C SER A 6 -15.09 3.81 -25.28
N THR A 7 -16.27 3.24 -25.09
CA THR A 7 -16.61 2.37 -23.96
C THR A 7 -15.88 1.05 -24.13
N ALA A 8 -14.90 0.76 -23.29
CA ALA A 8 -14.33 -0.57 -23.17
C ALA A 8 -15.01 -1.30 -22.01
N GLN A 9 -16.05 -2.08 -22.35
CA GLN A 9 -16.58 -3.12 -21.49
C GLN A 9 -15.57 -4.28 -21.47
N MET A 10 -15.06 -4.61 -20.30
CA MET A 10 -14.36 -5.89 -20.11
C MET A 10 -15.38 -6.97 -19.78
N VAL A 11 -15.50 -7.88 -20.71
CA VAL A 11 -16.30 -9.10 -20.64
C VAL A 11 -15.59 -10.11 -19.73
N ASN A 12 -16.32 -10.55 -18.73
CA ASN A 12 -16.00 -11.66 -17.86
C ASN A 12 -16.05 -12.98 -18.67
N SER A 13 -14.94 -13.72 -18.71
CA SER A 13 -14.94 -15.11 -19.19
C SER A 13 -14.58 -16.03 -18.05
N GLN A 14 -15.61 -16.64 -17.49
CA GLN A 14 -15.54 -17.88 -16.72
C GLN A 14 -15.23 -19.03 -17.69
N THR A 15 -14.29 -19.88 -17.34
CA THR A 15 -14.28 -21.26 -17.82
C THR A 15 -14.04 -22.21 -16.66
N GLU A 16 -14.89 -23.17 -16.68
CA GLU A 16 -15.26 -24.19 -15.70
C GLU A 16 -14.17 -25.20 -15.37
N ALA A 17 -14.40 -25.80 -14.20
CA ALA A 17 -13.75 -26.96 -13.64
C ALA A 17 -13.91 -28.21 -14.49
N VAL A 18 -12.93 -29.09 -14.48
CA VAL A 18 -13.08 -30.53 -14.73
C VAL A 18 -12.35 -31.34 -13.68
N ASP A 19 -13.13 -32.06 -13.06
CA ASP A 19 -13.16 -33.20 -12.15
C ASP A 19 -12.07 -34.25 -12.32
N GLY A 20 -11.62 -34.78 -11.16
CA GLY A 20 -10.78 -35.80 -10.68
C GLY A 20 -10.52 -37.10 -11.51
N PRO A 21 -10.03 -38.18 -10.91
CA PRO A 21 -10.33 -38.74 -9.59
C PRO A 21 -9.14 -39.28 -8.77
N ALA A 22 -9.53 -39.67 -7.58
CA ALA A 22 -8.91 -40.28 -6.44
C ALA A 22 -8.10 -41.58 -6.61
N ALA A 23 -7.43 -41.88 -5.46
CA ALA A 23 -6.97 -43.18 -4.93
C ALA A 23 -5.56 -43.61 -5.36
N GLU A 24 -4.72 -44.16 -4.55
CA GLU A 24 -4.77 -44.87 -3.25
C GLU A 24 -3.37 -44.97 -2.65
N ASN A 25 -3.29 -44.88 -1.35
CA ASN A 25 -2.65 -45.77 -0.38
C ASN A 25 -1.32 -46.49 -0.74
N ASN A 26 -0.24 -46.25 0.02
CA ASN A 26 0.29 -47.23 0.98
C ASN A 26 1.61 -46.83 1.65
N LEU A 27 1.58 -46.75 2.98
CA LEU A 27 2.27 -47.50 4.00
C LEU A 27 3.81 -47.44 4.10
N ILE A 28 4.22 -46.76 5.19
CA ILE A 28 5.25 -47.12 6.22
C ILE A 28 6.69 -47.43 5.77
N LYS A 29 7.64 -46.64 6.26
CA LYS A 29 8.64 -46.95 7.32
C LYS A 29 9.63 -45.82 7.50
N SER A 30 9.58 -45.25 8.65
CA SER A 30 10.53 -45.12 9.76
C SER A 30 12.02 -44.97 9.42
N VAL A 31 12.56 -44.03 10.11
CA VAL A 31 13.84 -43.84 10.83
C VAL A 31 14.68 -42.69 10.27
N GLY A 32 15.04 -41.81 11.19
CA GLY A 32 16.31 -41.10 11.18
C GLY A 32 16.21 -39.60 11.27
N ALA A 33 16.12 -39.13 12.47
CA ALA A 33 16.86 -38.06 13.13
C ALA A 33 17.33 -36.86 12.31
N GLU A 34 16.93 -35.66 12.84
CA GLU A 34 17.68 -34.40 12.90
C GLU A 34 17.88 -33.62 11.60
N ALA A 35 16.92 -32.71 11.36
CA ALA A 35 17.25 -31.38 10.92
C ALA A 35 16.30 -30.43 11.67
N VAL A 36 16.82 -29.81 12.70
CA VAL A 36 16.20 -28.61 13.29
C VAL A 36 16.29 -27.52 12.27
N ASP A 37 15.24 -27.42 11.44
CA ASP A 37 15.01 -26.27 10.59
C ASP A 37 14.70 -25.09 11.51
N SER A 38 15.62 -24.15 11.53
CA SER A 38 15.53 -22.90 12.25
C SER A 38 14.37 -22.10 11.65
N LEU A 39 13.19 -22.30 12.20
CA LEU A 39 12.10 -21.35 12.07
C LEU A 39 12.63 -20.04 12.65
N LYS A 40 12.90 -19.07 11.80
CA LYS A 40 13.04 -17.69 12.22
C LYS A 40 11.70 -17.30 12.82
N GLU A 41 11.62 -17.41 14.14
CA GLU A 41 10.61 -16.73 14.92
C GLU A 41 10.77 -15.25 14.59
N ASP A 42 9.71 -14.66 14.07
CA ASP A 42 9.56 -13.22 13.97
C ASP A 42 9.62 -12.70 15.40
N GLU A 43 10.80 -12.24 15.83
CA GLU A 43 11.01 -11.75 17.19
C GLU A 43 10.09 -10.55 17.40
N MET A 44 9.03 -10.78 18.16
CA MET A 44 8.23 -9.71 18.73
C MET A 44 9.15 -8.84 19.58
N PRO A 45 9.11 -7.52 19.44
CA PRO A 45 9.95 -6.63 20.22
C PRO A 45 9.76 -6.90 21.72
N SER A 46 10.82 -7.28 22.39
CA SER A 46 10.80 -7.80 23.76
C SER A 46 10.75 -6.69 24.81
N THR A 47 10.98 -5.43 24.40
CA THR A 47 10.99 -4.29 25.31
C THR A 47 10.07 -3.15 24.83
N GLU A 48 9.58 -2.34 25.77
CA GLU A 48 8.78 -1.14 25.49
C GLU A 48 9.57 -0.13 24.64
N ALA A 49 10.89 -0.05 24.81
CA ALA A 49 11.78 0.80 24.03
C ALA A 49 11.83 0.36 22.56
N GLU A 50 12.03 -0.94 22.28
CA GLU A 50 12.04 -1.48 20.91
C GLU A 50 10.69 -1.30 20.21
N ARG A 51 9.59 -1.47 20.96
CA ARG A 51 8.25 -1.23 20.47
C ARG A 51 8.04 0.23 20.12
N SER A 52 8.52 1.16 20.95
CA SER A 52 8.45 2.60 20.71
C SER A 52 9.28 3.01 19.50
N GLU A 53 10.49 2.50 19.34
CA GLU A 53 11.34 2.73 18.17
C GLU A 53 10.70 2.18 16.88
N LYS A 54 10.13 0.96 16.93
CA LYS A 54 9.41 0.37 15.79
C LYS A 54 8.17 1.18 15.41
N ILE A 55 7.48 1.78 16.38
CA ILE A 55 6.34 2.67 16.12
C ILE A 55 6.82 3.99 15.49
N MET A 56 7.85 4.61 16.05
CA MET A 56 8.42 5.86 15.54
C MET A 56 8.98 5.69 14.12
N SER A 57 9.64 4.57 13.84
CA SER A 57 10.19 4.28 12.50
C SER A 57 9.13 4.09 11.41
N ARG A 58 7.84 4.06 11.78
CA ARG A 58 6.71 3.98 10.84
C ARG A 58 5.91 5.28 10.72
N LYS A 59 6.41 6.37 11.31
CA LYS A 59 5.79 7.68 11.17
C LYS A 59 6.42 8.44 10.01
N MET A 60 5.57 9.00 9.19
CA MET A 60 5.95 9.79 8.02
C MET A 60 5.19 11.11 8.04
N LYS A 61 5.83 12.17 7.60
CA LYS A 61 5.20 13.47 7.37
C LYS A 61 4.81 13.62 5.90
N LEU A 62 3.64 14.17 5.67
CA LEU A 62 3.22 14.70 4.37
C LEU A 62 3.09 16.21 4.51
N ILE A 63 3.86 16.94 3.74
CA ILE A 63 3.86 18.40 3.75
C ILE A 63 3.13 18.86 2.49
N ILE A 64 2.07 19.63 2.66
CA ILE A 64 1.21 20.16 1.60
C ILE A 64 1.07 21.67 1.81
N GLY A 65 1.78 22.48 1.01
CA GLY A 65 1.89 23.90 1.29
C GLY A 65 2.45 24.16 2.68
N ASP A 66 1.71 24.90 3.51
CA ASP A 66 2.08 25.19 4.90
C ASP A 66 1.56 24.17 5.92
N THR A 67 0.87 23.11 5.44
CA THR A 67 0.26 22.09 6.30
C THR A 67 1.13 20.84 6.37
N THR A 68 1.47 20.41 7.57
CA THR A 68 2.16 19.15 7.83
C THR A 68 1.19 18.14 8.44
N LEU A 69 1.03 17.00 7.79
CA LEU A 69 0.24 15.86 8.25
C LEU A 69 1.18 14.75 8.69
N THR A 70 0.77 13.98 9.69
CA THR A 70 1.44 12.74 10.08
C THR A 70 0.67 11.55 9.51
N ALA A 71 1.40 10.56 9.03
CA ALA A 71 0.84 9.28 8.59
C ALA A 71 1.53 8.13 9.29
N THR A 72 0.77 7.09 9.57
CA THR A 72 1.29 5.81 10.08
C THR A 72 1.41 4.83 8.93
N LEU A 73 2.62 4.33 8.69
CA LEU A 73 2.90 3.34 7.65
C LEU A 73 2.51 1.93 8.11
N THR A 74 2.08 1.10 7.16
CA THR A 74 1.80 -0.33 7.39
C THR A 74 3.09 -1.13 7.57
N ASP A 75 2.99 -2.30 8.19
CA ASP A 75 4.11 -3.23 8.35
C ASP A 75 4.14 -4.22 7.18
N ASN A 76 4.62 -3.75 6.02
CA ASN A 76 4.83 -4.58 4.83
C ASN A 76 6.10 -4.14 4.08
N SER A 77 6.57 -4.98 3.16
CA SER A 77 7.80 -4.73 2.41
C SER A 77 7.75 -3.46 1.56
N SER A 78 6.59 -3.05 1.09
CA SER A 78 6.41 -1.81 0.31
C SER A 78 6.65 -0.57 1.16
N ALA A 79 6.05 -0.53 2.35
CA ALA A 79 6.22 0.58 3.29
C ALA A 79 7.65 0.63 3.85
N GLN A 80 8.26 -0.53 4.14
CA GLN A 80 9.65 -0.63 4.55
C GLN A 80 10.59 -0.08 3.48
N ALA A 81 10.39 -0.45 2.21
CA ALA A 81 11.19 0.07 1.10
C ALA A 81 11.00 1.58 0.88
N LEU A 82 9.79 2.12 1.12
CA LEU A 82 9.55 3.56 1.11
C LEU A 82 10.32 4.26 2.23
N VAL A 83 10.33 3.70 3.45
CA VAL A 83 11.10 4.22 4.57
C VAL A 83 12.59 4.29 4.23
N GLU A 84 13.15 3.24 3.61
CA GLU A 84 14.57 3.26 3.20
C GLU A 84 14.85 4.37 2.17
N LYS A 85 13.93 4.62 1.24
CA LYS A 85 14.05 5.75 0.32
C LYS A 85 13.98 7.10 1.02
N LEU A 86 13.10 7.25 1.99
CA LEU A 86 12.96 8.49 2.76
C LEU A 86 14.16 8.76 3.69
N LYS A 87 14.90 7.73 4.09
CA LYS A 87 16.18 7.90 4.80
C LYS A 87 17.29 8.50 3.92
N GLU A 88 17.18 8.31 2.60
CA GLU A 88 18.12 8.94 1.64
C GLU A 88 17.82 10.43 1.44
N GLY A 89 16.59 10.88 1.74
CA GLY A 89 16.14 12.27 1.64
C GLY A 89 14.63 12.38 1.42
N ASP A 90 14.13 13.60 1.54
CA ASP A 90 12.73 13.91 1.29
C ASP A 90 12.34 13.67 -0.17
N ILE A 91 11.11 13.22 -0.40
CA ILE A 91 10.57 12.94 -1.73
C ILE A 91 9.46 13.93 -2.03
N THR A 92 9.65 14.78 -3.03
CA THR A 92 8.63 15.72 -3.48
C THR A 92 7.94 15.21 -4.74
N LEU A 93 6.61 15.16 -4.70
CA LEU A 93 5.75 14.64 -5.75
C LEU A 93 4.70 15.67 -6.16
N THR A 94 4.37 15.71 -7.43
CA THR A 94 3.15 16.37 -7.92
C THR A 94 2.10 15.28 -8.12
N LEU A 95 0.98 15.41 -7.42
CA LEU A 95 -0.16 14.50 -7.53
C LEU A 95 -1.26 15.16 -8.34
N HIS A 96 -1.75 14.44 -9.33
CA HIS A 96 -2.86 14.85 -10.19
C HIS A 96 -4.18 14.30 -9.67
N ASP A 97 -5.26 15.05 -9.83
CA ASP A 97 -6.60 14.58 -9.49
C ASP A 97 -7.05 13.48 -10.45
N TYR A 98 -7.53 12.36 -9.92
CA TYR A 98 -8.09 11.29 -10.72
C TYR A 98 -9.52 10.97 -10.26
N ALA A 99 -10.46 11.11 -11.18
CA ALA A 99 -11.88 10.76 -11.04
C ALA A 99 -12.58 11.30 -9.78
N SER A 100 -12.04 12.35 -9.17
CA SER A 100 -12.56 13.00 -7.95
C SER A 100 -12.65 12.10 -6.72
N PHE A 101 -11.74 11.14 -6.58
CA PHE A 101 -11.62 10.29 -5.38
C PHE A 101 -10.18 10.06 -4.91
N GLU A 102 -9.18 10.33 -5.75
CA GLU A 102 -7.76 10.14 -5.40
C GLU A 102 -6.86 11.19 -6.06
N LYS A 103 -5.70 11.40 -5.45
CA LYS A 103 -4.57 12.15 -6.01
C LYS A 103 -3.44 11.17 -6.29
N VAL A 104 -2.94 11.14 -7.52
CA VAL A 104 -1.95 10.16 -7.98
C VAL A 104 -0.73 10.82 -8.60
N GLY A 105 0.47 10.33 -8.28
CA GLY A 105 1.74 10.79 -8.85
C GLY A 105 2.81 9.73 -8.89
N ASP A 106 3.74 9.85 -9.83
CA ASP A 106 4.85 8.92 -10.00
C ASP A 106 5.91 9.14 -8.90
N LEU A 107 6.36 8.06 -8.29
CA LEU A 107 7.46 8.08 -7.29
C LEU A 107 8.83 8.32 -7.93
N GLY A 108 8.99 8.07 -9.23
CA GLY A 108 10.29 8.08 -9.91
C GLY A 108 11.13 6.82 -9.69
N PHE A 109 10.63 5.86 -8.91
CA PHE A 109 11.25 4.56 -8.63
C PHE A 109 10.17 3.52 -8.33
N SER A 110 10.56 2.25 -8.31
CA SER A 110 9.65 1.14 -8.00
C SER A 110 9.87 0.60 -6.59
N LEU A 111 8.77 0.20 -5.97
CA LEU A 111 8.73 -0.47 -4.67
C LEU A 111 8.13 -1.87 -4.82
N PRO A 112 8.43 -2.81 -3.91
CA PRO A 112 7.75 -4.11 -3.87
C PRO A 112 6.23 -3.95 -3.77
N ARG A 113 5.48 -4.84 -4.40
CA ARG A 113 4.01 -4.85 -4.34
C ARG A 113 3.52 -5.89 -3.33
N ASN A 114 2.49 -5.53 -2.59
CA ASN A 114 1.76 -6.39 -1.65
C ASN A 114 0.25 -6.23 -1.90
N ASP A 115 -0.17 -6.44 -3.15
CA ASP A 115 -1.55 -6.17 -3.57
C ASP A 115 -2.53 -7.15 -2.93
N ILE A 116 -3.53 -6.60 -2.29
CA ILE A 116 -4.68 -7.32 -1.74
C ILE A 116 -5.97 -6.56 -2.08
N GLN A 117 -7.08 -7.28 -2.14
CA GLN A 117 -8.39 -6.64 -2.32
C GLN A 117 -8.74 -5.83 -1.09
N ILE A 118 -8.83 -4.51 -1.23
CA ILE A 118 -9.19 -3.59 -0.16
C ILE A 118 -10.23 -2.57 -0.63
N THR A 119 -10.97 -2.02 0.33
CA THR A 119 -11.77 -0.81 0.13
C THR A 119 -11.06 0.34 0.83
N THR A 120 -10.63 1.33 0.06
CA THR A 120 -9.94 2.51 0.55
C THR A 120 -10.90 3.45 1.28
N LYS A 121 -10.31 4.32 2.09
CA LYS A 121 -11.00 5.42 2.79
C LYS A 121 -10.16 6.68 2.67
N ALA A 122 -10.77 7.83 2.89
CA ALA A 122 -10.05 9.09 2.93
C ALA A 122 -8.86 9.02 3.89
N GLY A 123 -7.70 9.45 3.42
CA GLY A 123 -6.42 9.39 4.12
C GLY A 123 -5.59 8.12 3.87
N ASP A 124 -6.11 7.13 3.17
CA ASP A 124 -5.31 5.97 2.81
C ASP A 124 -4.23 6.32 1.78
N LEU A 125 -3.01 5.88 2.07
CA LEU A 125 -1.83 6.00 1.22
C LEU A 125 -1.58 4.67 0.54
N ILE A 126 -1.54 4.69 -0.79
CA ILE A 126 -1.51 3.50 -1.61
C ILE A 126 -0.32 3.54 -2.58
N LEU A 127 0.26 2.39 -2.82
CA LEU A 127 1.15 2.14 -3.94
C LEU A 127 0.35 1.43 -5.04
N TYR A 128 0.23 2.07 -6.18
CA TYR A 128 -0.41 1.50 -7.36
C TYR A 128 0.66 1.12 -8.40
N GLN A 129 0.53 -0.07 -8.96
CA GLN A 129 1.44 -0.64 -9.98
C GLN A 129 2.95 -0.65 -9.60
N GLY A 130 3.27 -0.45 -8.31
CA GLY A 130 4.64 -0.49 -7.81
C GLY A 130 5.41 0.83 -7.90
N ASN A 131 4.92 1.83 -8.59
CA ASN A 131 5.61 3.12 -8.79
C ASN A 131 4.73 4.36 -8.67
N GLN A 132 3.42 4.21 -8.51
CA GLN A 132 2.50 5.33 -8.32
C GLN A 132 2.16 5.49 -6.85
N PHE A 133 2.41 6.68 -6.29
CA PHE A 133 1.92 7.06 -4.97
C PHE A 133 0.51 7.64 -5.11
N VAL A 134 -0.42 7.12 -4.33
CA VAL A 134 -1.83 7.52 -4.39
C VAL A 134 -2.32 7.91 -3.00
N LEU A 135 -2.90 9.09 -2.89
CA LEU A 135 -3.59 9.59 -1.71
C LEU A 135 -5.10 9.58 -1.98
N TYR A 136 -5.79 8.66 -1.32
CA TYR A 136 -7.24 8.58 -1.41
C TYR A 136 -7.91 9.63 -0.52
N TYR A 137 -8.92 10.30 -1.05
CA TYR A 137 -9.78 11.20 -0.28
C TYR A 137 -11.26 10.84 -0.37
N ASP A 138 -11.56 9.72 -1.04
CA ASP A 138 -12.85 9.06 -1.09
C ASP A 138 -12.66 7.54 -1.16
N THR A 139 -13.73 6.78 -1.34
CA THR A 139 -13.69 5.31 -1.34
C THR A 139 -13.50 4.73 -2.74
N ASN A 140 -12.71 3.67 -2.82
CA ASN A 140 -12.58 2.82 -4.00
C ASN A 140 -12.29 1.38 -3.53
N SER A 141 -12.69 0.39 -4.32
CA SER A 141 -12.42 -1.04 -4.01
C SER A 141 -11.66 -1.67 -5.16
N TRP A 142 -10.43 -2.05 -4.89
CA TRP A 142 -9.52 -2.62 -5.88
C TRP A 142 -8.44 -3.48 -5.24
N SER A 143 -7.66 -4.19 -6.06
CA SER A 143 -6.45 -4.88 -5.61
C SER A 143 -5.29 -3.87 -5.54
N LEU A 144 -4.91 -3.48 -4.32
CA LEU A 144 -4.00 -2.38 -4.05
C LEU A 144 -3.00 -2.74 -2.95
N THR A 145 -1.84 -2.12 -2.99
CA THR A 145 -0.84 -2.18 -1.92
C THR A 145 -0.99 -0.98 -1.00
N LYS A 146 -1.34 -1.21 0.26
CA LYS A 146 -1.45 -0.15 1.25
C LYS A 146 -0.07 0.20 1.81
N LEU A 147 0.30 1.48 1.71
CA LEU A 147 1.53 2.03 2.32
C LEU A 147 1.29 2.54 3.74
N GLY A 148 0.12 3.10 3.99
CA GLY A 148 -0.19 3.69 5.29
C GLY A 148 -1.51 4.44 5.30
N ARG A 149 -1.64 5.32 6.30
CA ARG A 149 -2.81 6.19 6.45
C ARG A 149 -2.44 7.47 7.18
N ILE A 150 -3.03 8.59 6.75
CA ILE A 150 -2.95 9.86 7.46
C ILE A 150 -3.67 9.76 8.80
N ASP A 151 -3.01 10.24 9.84
CA ASP A 151 -3.55 10.25 11.20
C ASP A 151 -4.43 11.49 11.43
N ASN A 152 -5.48 11.32 12.23
CA ASN A 152 -6.26 12.42 12.82
C ASN A 152 -6.78 13.50 11.84
N MET A 153 -7.20 13.08 10.63
CA MET A 153 -7.80 13.97 9.65
C MET A 153 -9.11 13.40 9.13
N SER A 154 -10.14 14.21 9.11
CA SER A 154 -11.44 13.83 8.55
C SER A 154 -11.41 13.92 7.01
N GLU A 155 -12.31 13.18 6.36
CA GLU A 155 -12.50 13.25 4.91
C GLU A 155 -12.74 14.68 4.41
N LYS A 156 -13.59 15.44 5.13
CA LYS A 156 -13.93 16.82 4.78
C LYS A 156 -12.71 17.75 4.83
N GLU A 157 -11.89 17.62 5.88
CA GLU A 157 -10.66 18.42 6.03
C GLU A 157 -9.66 18.07 4.94
N LEU A 158 -9.49 16.77 4.65
CA LEU A 158 -8.58 16.30 3.61
C LEU A 158 -9.03 16.79 2.22
N LYS A 159 -10.32 16.66 1.88
CA LYS A 159 -10.87 17.19 0.62
C LYS A 159 -10.66 18.70 0.49
N SER A 160 -10.85 19.46 1.59
CA SER A 160 -10.62 20.90 1.60
C SER A 160 -9.14 21.26 1.39
N LEU A 161 -8.23 20.50 2.01
CA LEU A 161 -6.78 20.72 1.89
C LEU A 161 -6.26 20.39 0.49
N LEU A 162 -6.71 19.28 -0.09
CA LEU A 162 -6.25 18.82 -1.41
C LEU A 162 -6.84 19.66 -2.56
N GLY A 163 -8.02 20.21 -2.39
CA GLY A 163 -8.72 20.98 -3.42
C GLY A 163 -8.98 20.19 -4.70
N SER A 164 -9.42 20.90 -5.74
CA SER A 164 -9.58 20.37 -7.09
C SER A 164 -8.34 20.67 -7.92
N GLY A 165 -7.76 19.68 -8.58
CA GLY A 165 -6.57 19.86 -9.42
C GLY A 165 -5.31 19.25 -8.79
N ASP A 166 -4.17 19.68 -9.29
CA ASP A 166 -2.87 19.14 -8.88
C ASP A 166 -2.46 19.66 -7.51
N VAL A 167 -1.77 18.83 -6.77
CA VAL A 167 -1.20 19.20 -5.47
C VAL A 167 0.25 18.71 -5.39
N THR A 168 1.14 19.58 -4.91
CA THR A 168 2.51 19.18 -4.60
C THR A 168 2.60 18.77 -3.14
N ILE A 169 3.15 17.59 -2.91
CA ILE A 169 3.40 17.07 -1.57
C ILE A 169 4.89 16.77 -1.39
N THR A 170 5.37 16.87 -0.16
CA THR A 170 6.69 16.36 0.23
C THR A 170 6.50 15.30 1.31
N LEU A 171 7.07 14.13 1.05
CA LEU A 171 7.14 13.02 1.99
C LEU A 171 8.47 13.11 2.74
N SER A 172 8.44 13.00 4.07
CA SER A 172 9.62 13.07 4.93
C SER A 172 9.47 12.11 6.11
N MET A 173 10.57 11.61 6.64
CA MET A 173 10.52 10.86 7.90
C MET A 173 10.25 11.80 9.08
N GLU A 174 9.62 11.27 10.13
CA GLU A 174 9.39 12.01 11.37
C GLU A 174 10.66 12.05 12.24
#